data_e8bd355fc30e205b31fe038118512c2a
#
_entry.id   e8bd355fc30e205b31fe038118512c2a
#
_cell.length_a   1.000
_cell.length_b   1.000
_cell.length_c   1.000
_cell.angle_alpha   90.00
_cell.angle_beta   90.00
_cell.angle_gamma   90.00
#
_symmetry.space_group_name_H-M   'P 1'
#
loop_
_entity.id
_entity.type
_entity.pdbx_description
1 polymer ?
#
loop_
_entity_poly.entity_id
_entity_poly.type
_entity_poly.pdbx_seq_one_letter_code
_entity_poly.pdbx_strand_id
1 'polypeptide(L)'
;MSGTLRTVRRPWAIAALVVAVVSLGACSSDDDGGAAALTWYINPDNGGQKTLAAECSEASDGAYRITTQILPNEADSQREQLVRRLAAGDTSVDLMSLDPPFVAEFANAGYLMPVTDEQDVAALTEGVLDGPMETATWDGELVATPFWANTQLLWYRKSVAQAAGVDPTAEDFTWDRMIDAAESQEKRIGVQGRRYEGYMVWINALVASGGGEIIRDTEAGVDAIPSMASPAGDAAADVVGGLARSPAAPGDMATAGEEEARSLFQSDSGSFMVNWPYVYGAASSAVDDGSLDASVFEDIGWARYPRIDAGRASAPPLGGINLAVGAFSEHQDEALDAVKCITSVENNAQYMVEAGNPAARSAAYDDPAVREAFPMADLIRESIDEAAPRPITPYYGDVSTSVQRTWHPSTSVRAPSTPERTDTYMSEVLHGERLL
;
A
#
# COMPACT_ATOMS: atom_id res chain seq x y z
N MET A 1 -58.62 6.21 56.10
CA MET A 1 -58.27 7.29 57.08
C MET A 1 -57.51 8.32 56.27
N SER A 2 -58.23 9.25 55.76
CA SER A 2 -58.48 10.59 56.24
C SER A 2 -57.26 11.49 56.24
N GLY A 3 -57.27 12.38 55.40
CA GLY A 3 -57.25 13.81 55.54
C GLY A 3 -55.98 14.45 54.94
N THR A 4 -55.89 15.56 54.35
CA THR A 4 -56.81 16.67 54.00
C THR A 4 -56.04 17.64 53.11
N LEU A 5 -56.70 18.13 52.11
CA LEU A 5 -56.34 19.25 51.27
C LEU A 5 -56.07 20.53 52.09
N ARG A 6 -55.08 21.32 51.70
CA ARG A 6 -55.06 22.76 51.95
C ARG A 6 -54.57 23.56 50.74
N THR A 7 -55.52 24.21 50.11
CA THR A 7 -55.39 25.33 49.17
C THR A 7 -54.94 26.62 49.89
N VAL A 8 -53.99 27.39 49.33
CA VAL A 8 -53.82 28.84 49.65
C VAL A 8 -53.60 29.60 48.34
N ARG A 9 -54.35 30.68 48.31
CA ARG A 9 -54.61 31.57 47.16
C ARG A 9 -53.47 32.60 46.90
N ARG A 10 -53.49 33.02 45.64
CA ARG A 10 -52.70 34.16 45.03
C ARG A 10 -52.83 35.49 45.78
N PRO A 11 -51.88 36.45 45.54
CA PRO A 11 -52.30 37.59 44.75
C PRO A 11 -51.34 37.96 43.61
N TRP A 12 -51.91 38.63 42.63
CA TRP A 12 -51.37 39.26 41.46
C TRP A 12 -50.46 40.43 41.82
N ALA A 13 -49.31 40.54 41.09
CA ALA A 13 -48.61 41.82 40.93
C ALA A 13 -48.22 41.98 39.46
N ILE A 14 -48.74 43.08 38.92
CA ILE A 14 -48.47 43.64 37.60
C ILE A 14 -47.03 44.15 37.60
N ALA A 15 -46.19 43.73 36.66
CA ALA A 15 -44.92 44.41 36.43
C ALA A 15 -44.66 44.54 34.90
N ALA A 16 -44.27 45.75 34.57
CA ALA A 16 -44.18 46.39 33.27
C ALA A 16 -43.36 45.66 32.21
N LEU A 17 -43.88 45.73 30.96
CA LEU A 17 -43.24 45.38 29.70
C LEU A 17 -42.12 46.37 29.38
N VAL A 18 -40.87 45.97 29.50
CA VAL A 18 -39.71 46.64 28.89
C VAL A 18 -39.40 45.98 27.57
N VAL A 19 -39.74 46.64 26.48
CA VAL A 19 -39.35 46.23 25.12
C VAL A 19 -37.86 46.53 24.96
N ALA A 20 -37.00 45.52 25.08
CA ALA A 20 -35.62 45.60 24.63
C ALA A 20 -35.59 45.30 23.13
N VAL A 21 -35.36 46.33 22.33
CA VAL A 21 -35.00 46.18 20.90
C VAL A 21 -33.62 45.56 20.87
N VAL A 22 -33.55 44.24 20.66
CA VAL A 22 -32.33 43.55 20.30
C VAL A 22 -32.11 43.81 18.79
N SER A 23 -31.18 44.70 18.49
CA SER A 23 -30.58 44.83 17.15
C SER A 23 -29.99 43.48 16.76
N LEU A 24 -30.63 42.82 15.80
CA LEU A 24 -30.03 41.75 15.03
C LEU A 24 -28.82 42.35 14.27
N GLY A 25 -27.65 42.26 14.87
CA GLY A 25 -26.40 42.36 14.15
C GLY A 25 -26.39 41.21 13.17
N ALA A 26 -26.47 41.51 11.87
CA ALA A 26 -26.08 40.57 10.82
C ALA A 26 -24.66 40.15 11.17
N CYS A 27 -24.48 38.88 11.51
CA CYS A 27 -23.17 38.24 11.34
C CYS A 27 -22.89 38.26 9.84
N SER A 28 -22.17 39.28 9.38
CA SER A 28 -21.33 39.09 8.22
C SER A 28 -20.42 37.93 8.64
N SER A 29 -20.43 36.85 7.90
CA SER A 29 -19.32 35.93 7.84
C SER A 29 -18.13 36.77 7.35
N ASP A 30 -17.40 37.36 8.29
CA ASP A 30 -16.01 37.70 8.03
C ASP A 30 -15.35 36.35 7.71
N ASP A 31 -14.88 36.28 6.52
CA ASP A 31 -13.88 35.33 6.08
C ASP A 31 -12.64 35.65 6.97
N ASP A 32 -12.64 35.13 8.19
CA ASP A 32 -11.49 35.17 9.07
C ASP A 32 -10.47 34.27 8.37
N GLY A 33 -9.44 34.87 7.77
CA GLY A 33 -8.33 34.21 7.11
C GLY A 33 -7.54 33.29 8.06
N GLY A 34 -8.22 32.34 8.63
CA GLY A 34 -7.65 31.23 9.39
C GLY A 34 -7.13 30.15 8.45
N ALA A 35 -6.04 29.49 8.84
CA ALA A 35 -5.49 28.34 8.11
C ALA A 35 -6.58 27.30 7.80
N ALA A 36 -6.64 26.82 6.56
CA ALA A 36 -7.52 25.72 6.17
C ALA A 36 -7.21 24.46 7.02
N ALA A 37 -8.24 23.83 7.57
CA ALA A 37 -8.07 22.64 8.41
C ALA A 37 -8.17 21.38 7.55
N LEU A 38 -7.02 20.81 7.16
CA LEU A 38 -6.95 19.62 6.31
C LEU A 38 -6.88 18.34 7.15
N THR A 39 -7.66 17.33 6.76
CA THR A 39 -7.58 15.97 7.31
C THR A 39 -6.92 15.04 6.30
N TRP A 40 -5.81 14.44 6.69
CA TRP A 40 -5.11 13.41 5.90
C TRP A 40 -5.35 12.02 6.47
N TYR A 41 -6.05 11.16 5.72
CA TYR A 41 -6.25 9.76 6.06
C TYR A 41 -5.02 8.95 5.61
N ILE A 42 -4.29 8.40 6.59
CA ILE A 42 -3.00 7.75 6.40
C ILE A 42 -3.05 6.25 6.68
N ASN A 43 -2.28 5.46 5.93
CA ASN A 43 -1.95 4.10 6.33
C ASN A 43 -1.07 4.13 7.60
N PRO A 44 -1.14 3.10 8.46
CA PRO A 44 -0.28 3.02 9.65
C PRO A 44 1.21 3.05 9.28
N ASP A 45 1.98 3.83 10.02
CA ASP A 45 3.44 3.91 9.95
C ASP A 45 4.05 4.18 11.33
N ASN A 46 5.36 4.40 11.42
CA ASN A 46 6.06 4.71 12.69
C ASN A 46 5.95 6.19 13.08
N GLY A 47 5.09 6.98 12.44
CA GLY A 47 4.88 8.40 12.75
C GLY A 47 5.48 9.38 11.73
N GLY A 48 6.17 8.92 10.70
CA GLY A 48 6.77 9.78 9.66
C GLY A 48 5.74 10.63 8.92
N GLN A 49 4.56 10.06 8.58
CA GLN A 49 3.48 10.84 7.95
C GLN A 49 2.97 11.95 8.88
N LYS A 50 2.92 11.70 10.19
CA LYS A 50 2.55 12.75 11.16
C LYS A 50 3.61 13.84 11.26
N THR A 51 4.89 13.48 11.16
CA THR A 51 6.00 14.45 11.10
C THR A 51 5.87 15.33 9.87
N LEU A 52 5.73 14.74 8.68
CA LEU A 52 5.51 15.48 7.44
C LEU A 52 4.29 16.40 7.48
N ALA A 53 3.17 15.94 8.07
CA ALA A 53 1.98 16.74 8.23
C ALA A 53 2.25 18.00 9.08
N ALA A 54 3.06 17.89 10.13
CA ALA A 54 3.43 19.01 10.98
C ALA A 54 4.38 19.97 10.24
N GLU A 55 5.41 19.46 9.59
CA GLU A 55 6.39 20.25 8.86
C GLU A 55 5.78 20.99 7.67
N CYS A 56 4.93 20.34 6.86
CA CYS A 56 4.23 20.98 5.76
C CYS A 56 3.20 22.02 6.26
N SER A 57 2.57 21.79 7.41
CA SER A 57 1.71 22.81 8.03
C SER A 57 2.49 24.04 8.47
N GLU A 58 3.71 23.88 9.00
CA GLU A 58 4.58 24.98 9.38
C GLU A 58 5.09 25.74 8.15
N ALA A 59 5.51 25.00 7.11
CA ALA A 59 6.02 25.56 5.86
C ALA A 59 4.96 26.32 5.05
N SER A 60 3.67 26.11 5.32
CA SER A 60 2.57 26.79 4.63
C SER A 60 2.39 28.27 5.01
N ASP A 61 3.15 28.78 5.97
CA ASP A 61 3.00 30.15 6.51
C ASP A 61 1.56 30.49 6.97
N GLY A 62 0.83 29.47 7.42
CA GLY A 62 -0.54 29.61 7.94
C GLY A 62 -1.65 29.46 6.89
N ALA A 63 -1.32 29.04 5.65
CA ALA A 63 -2.32 28.75 4.64
C ALA A 63 -3.18 27.52 5.02
N TYR A 64 -2.55 26.47 5.55
CA TYR A 64 -3.26 25.27 5.99
C TYR A 64 -2.63 24.64 7.24
N ARG A 65 -3.40 23.74 7.86
CA ARG A 65 -2.95 22.85 8.95
C ARG A 65 -3.43 21.43 8.68
N ILE A 66 -2.52 20.49 8.60
CA ILE A 66 -2.80 19.06 8.35
C ILE A 66 -2.95 18.32 9.69
N THR A 67 -4.04 17.54 9.82
CA THR A 67 -4.26 16.59 10.91
C THR A 67 -4.37 15.18 10.31
N THR A 68 -3.64 14.22 10.86
CA THR A 68 -3.66 12.84 10.36
C THR A 68 -4.73 11.99 11.04
N GLN A 69 -5.38 11.11 10.26
CA GLN A 69 -6.31 10.08 10.73
C GLN A 69 -5.79 8.71 10.28
N ILE A 70 -5.49 7.84 11.24
CA ILE A 70 -4.93 6.52 10.95
C ILE A 70 -6.03 5.57 10.48
N LEU A 71 -5.84 4.99 9.32
CA LEU A 71 -6.67 3.94 8.73
C LEU A 71 -6.33 2.56 9.33
N PRO A 72 -7.15 1.51 9.12
CA PRO A 72 -6.84 0.14 9.49
C PRO A 72 -5.52 -0.37 8.86
N ASN A 73 -4.97 -1.47 9.37
CA ASN A 73 -3.72 -2.04 8.85
C ASN A 73 -3.87 -2.65 7.45
N GLU A 74 -4.99 -3.32 7.18
CA GLU A 74 -5.19 -4.05 5.92
C GLU A 74 -5.68 -3.10 4.81
N ALA A 75 -5.09 -3.18 3.62
CA ALA A 75 -5.39 -2.32 2.47
C ALA A 75 -6.88 -2.37 2.07
N ASP A 76 -7.49 -3.57 2.04
CA ASP A 76 -8.93 -3.73 1.77
C ASP A 76 -9.80 -2.97 2.80
N SER A 77 -9.42 -3.00 4.07
CA SER A 77 -10.14 -2.29 5.14
C SER A 77 -9.97 -0.77 5.04
N GLN A 78 -8.80 -0.29 4.62
CA GLN A 78 -8.55 1.13 4.32
C GLN A 78 -9.46 1.60 3.19
N ARG A 79 -9.45 0.86 2.07
CA ARG A 79 -10.33 1.10 0.92
C ARG A 79 -11.79 1.18 1.35
N GLU A 80 -12.30 0.15 2.05
CA GLU A 80 -13.70 0.12 2.48
C GLU A 80 -14.08 1.32 3.36
N GLN A 81 -13.20 1.74 4.26
CA GLN A 81 -13.46 2.89 5.13
C GLN A 81 -13.56 4.19 4.32
N LEU A 82 -12.63 4.42 3.38
CA LEU A 82 -12.63 5.61 2.54
C LEU A 82 -13.82 5.63 1.57
N VAL A 83 -14.13 4.50 0.91
CA VAL A 83 -15.29 4.39 0.01
C VAL A 83 -16.59 4.71 0.74
N ARG A 84 -16.80 4.22 1.97
CA ARG A 84 -18.01 4.51 2.75
C ARG A 84 -18.16 6.01 3.07
N ARG A 85 -17.06 6.71 3.35
CA ARG A 85 -17.06 8.15 3.61
C ARG A 85 -17.38 8.94 2.33
N LEU A 86 -16.65 8.67 1.26
CA LEU A 86 -16.80 9.38 0.00
C LEU A 86 -18.17 9.10 -0.67
N ALA A 87 -18.69 7.89 -0.57
CA ALA A 87 -20.04 7.56 -1.02
C ALA A 87 -21.14 8.30 -0.22
N ALA A 88 -20.84 8.74 1.00
CA ALA A 88 -21.73 9.58 1.79
C ALA A 88 -21.52 11.09 1.53
N GLY A 89 -20.60 11.49 0.64
CA GLY A 89 -20.27 12.88 0.34
C GLY A 89 -19.54 13.57 1.51
N ASP A 90 -18.69 12.84 2.23
CA ASP A 90 -17.95 13.36 3.38
C ASP A 90 -16.91 14.39 2.94
N THR A 91 -17.15 15.65 3.22
CA THR A 91 -16.28 16.78 2.85
C THR A 91 -15.03 16.90 3.73
N SER A 92 -14.91 16.11 4.79
CA SER A 92 -13.73 16.10 5.67
C SER A 92 -12.59 15.19 5.19
N VAL A 93 -12.74 14.55 4.02
CA VAL A 93 -11.67 13.77 3.41
C VAL A 93 -10.91 14.68 2.45
N ASP A 94 -9.91 15.42 2.99
CA ASP A 94 -9.12 16.33 2.17
C ASP A 94 -7.99 15.61 1.45
N LEU A 95 -7.22 14.81 2.19
CA LEU A 95 -6.11 14.01 1.66
C LEU A 95 -6.30 12.55 2.04
N MET A 96 -5.95 11.65 1.14
CA MET A 96 -6.00 10.22 1.39
C MET A 96 -4.80 9.48 0.82
N SER A 97 -4.25 8.59 1.62
CA SER A 97 -3.24 7.62 1.22
C SER A 97 -3.94 6.41 0.59
N LEU A 98 -3.69 6.14 -0.69
CA LEU A 98 -4.29 5.04 -1.44
C LEU A 98 -3.24 4.04 -1.87
N ASP A 99 -3.45 2.76 -1.59
CA ASP A 99 -2.69 1.69 -2.23
C ASP A 99 -2.93 1.76 -3.76
N PRO A 100 -1.88 1.74 -4.58
CA PRO A 100 -1.93 2.00 -6.02
C PRO A 100 -3.07 1.35 -6.80
N PRO A 101 -3.42 0.06 -6.61
CA PRO A 101 -4.44 -0.59 -7.41
C PRO A 101 -5.86 -0.07 -7.16
N PHE A 102 -6.10 0.63 -6.04
CA PHE A 102 -7.43 1.19 -5.75
C PHE A 102 -7.65 2.57 -6.35
N VAL A 103 -6.62 3.25 -6.87
CA VAL A 103 -6.74 4.58 -7.48
C VAL A 103 -7.77 4.59 -8.61
N ALA A 104 -7.72 3.59 -9.50
CA ALA A 104 -8.67 3.47 -10.62
C ALA A 104 -10.14 3.37 -10.16
N GLU A 105 -10.42 2.62 -9.09
CA GLU A 105 -11.76 2.51 -8.51
C GLU A 105 -12.26 3.86 -7.99
N PHE A 106 -11.43 4.56 -7.22
CA PHE A 106 -11.79 5.84 -6.62
C PHE A 106 -11.96 6.93 -7.69
N ALA A 107 -11.09 6.96 -8.69
CA ALA A 107 -11.19 7.89 -9.80
C ALA A 107 -12.44 7.64 -10.66
N ASN A 108 -12.71 6.38 -11.02
CA ASN A 108 -13.90 6.00 -11.79
C ASN A 108 -15.20 6.30 -11.03
N ALA A 109 -15.20 6.27 -9.71
CA ALA A 109 -16.34 6.64 -8.87
C ALA A 109 -16.49 8.16 -8.69
N GLY A 110 -15.57 8.99 -9.20
CA GLY A 110 -15.59 10.45 -9.04
C GLY A 110 -15.23 10.90 -7.62
N TYR A 111 -14.43 10.13 -6.89
CA TYR A 111 -14.04 10.43 -5.52
C TYR A 111 -12.73 11.20 -5.41
N LEU A 112 -11.95 11.30 -6.48
CA LEU A 112 -10.67 11.99 -6.52
C LEU A 112 -10.79 13.28 -7.33
N MET A 113 -10.07 14.32 -6.88
CA MET A 113 -9.91 15.56 -7.62
C MET A 113 -8.83 15.35 -8.70
N PRO A 114 -9.15 15.48 -10.01
CA PRO A 114 -8.12 15.43 -11.04
C PRO A 114 -7.27 16.71 -11.02
N VAL A 115 -5.97 16.57 -11.22
CA VAL A 115 -5.05 17.71 -11.37
C VAL A 115 -4.98 18.11 -12.83
N THR A 116 -5.52 19.29 -13.17
CA THR A 116 -5.67 19.73 -14.55
C THR A 116 -4.77 20.92 -14.93
N ASP A 117 -4.23 21.64 -13.96
CA ASP A 117 -3.28 22.73 -14.24
C ASP A 117 -1.93 22.16 -14.67
N GLU A 118 -1.41 22.61 -15.82
CA GLU A 118 -0.15 22.08 -16.39
C GLU A 118 1.07 22.31 -15.48
N GLN A 119 1.09 23.39 -14.71
CA GLN A 119 2.21 23.67 -13.79
C GLN A 119 2.16 22.74 -12.58
N ASP A 120 0.97 22.48 -12.06
CA ASP A 120 0.76 21.54 -10.97
C ASP A 120 1.08 20.11 -11.37
N VAL A 121 0.60 19.68 -12.54
CA VAL A 121 0.96 18.37 -13.11
C VAL A 121 2.49 18.26 -13.24
N ALA A 122 3.16 19.26 -13.82
CA ALA A 122 4.62 19.23 -13.95
C ALA A 122 5.32 19.14 -12.59
N ALA A 123 4.91 19.93 -11.60
CA ALA A 123 5.51 19.92 -10.27
C ALA A 123 5.32 18.57 -9.53
N LEU A 124 4.17 17.93 -9.71
CA LEU A 124 3.83 16.68 -9.07
C LEU A 124 4.46 15.45 -9.74
N THR A 125 4.81 15.56 -11.03
CA THR A 125 5.33 14.42 -11.80
C THR A 125 6.85 14.49 -12.07
N GLU A 126 7.49 15.66 -11.91
CA GLU A 126 8.92 15.82 -12.17
C GLU A 126 9.77 14.84 -11.34
N GLY A 127 10.53 13.98 -12.04
CA GLY A 127 11.46 13.02 -11.41
C GLY A 127 10.80 11.89 -10.62
N VAL A 128 9.49 11.69 -10.74
CA VAL A 128 8.80 10.49 -10.24
C VAL A 128 9.17 9.30 -11.13
N LEU A 129 9.38 8.13 -10.52
CA LEU A 129 9.65 6.87 -11.21
C LEU A 129 8.45 6.44 -12.08
N ASP A 130 8.71 5.82 -13.23
CA ASP A 130 7.69 5.52 -14.23
C ASP A 130 6.60 4.55 -13.71
N GLY A 131 6.98 3.47 -13.04
CA GLY A 131 6.02 2.49 -12.53
C GLY A 131 4.99 3.07 -11.56
N PRO A 132 5.37 3.83 -10.51
CA PRO A 132 4.43 4.55 -9.66
C PRO A 132 3.51 5.51 -10.41
N MET A 133 4.04 6.21 -11.46
CA MET A 133 3.24 7.16 -12.26
C MET A 133 2.09 6.49 -13.00
N GLU A 134 2.29 5.28 -13.54
CA GLU A 134 1.21 4.51 -14.17
C GLU A 134 0.00 4.35 -13.25
N THR A 135 0.24 4.12 -11.94
CA THR A 135 -0.81 3.88 -10.96
C THR A 135 -1.52 5.13 -10.45
N ALA A 136 -0.99 6.32 -10.76
CA ALA A 136 -1.51 7.61 -10.34
C ALA A 136 -2.37 8.30 -11.41
N THR A 137 -2.46 7.70 -12.60
CA THR A 137 -3.16 8.23 -13.75
C THR A 137 -4.39 7.37 -14.07
N TRP A 138 -5.53 8.01 -14.34
CA TRP A 138 -6.77 7.36 -14.76
C TRP A 138 -7.40 8.13 -15.91
N ASP A 139 -7.80 7.43 -16.98
CA ASP A 139 -8.40 8.01 -18.19
C ASP A 139 -7.59 9.19 -18.79
N GLY A 140 -6.26 9.11 -18.67
CA GLY A 140 -5.33 10.12 -19.15
C GLY A 140 -5.16 11.34 -18.25
N GLU A 141 -5.82 11.40 -17.10
CA GLU A 141 -5.71 12.47 -16.11
C GLU A 141 -4.88 12.05 -14.90
N LEU A 142 -4.10 12.97 -14.34
CA LEU A 142 -3.42 12.78 -13.06
C LEU A 142 -4.46 12.92 -11.94
N VAL A 143 -4.77 11.82 -11.23
CA VAL A 143 -5.79 11.77 -10.17
C VAL A 143 -5.21 11.53 -8.78
N ALA A 144 -3.94 11.23 -8.71
CA ALA A 144 -3.19 11.06 -7.46
C ALA A 144 -1.70 11.37 -7.73
N THR A 145 -0.90 11.44 -6.68
CA THR A 145 0.54 11.68 -6.78
C THR A 145 1.29 10.59 -6.01
N PRO A 146 2.24 9.88 -6.61
CA PRO A 146 3.06 8.92 -5.89
C PRO A 146 3.78 9.59 -4.71
N PHE A 147 3.42 9.18 -3.49
CA PHE A 147 4.04 9.69 -2.27
C PHE A 147 5.30 8.88 -1.96
N TRP A 148 5.17 7.57 -1.90
CA TRP A 148 6.30 6.65 -1.83
C TRP A 148 6.01 5.42 -2.68
N ALA A 149 7.06 4.83 -3.24
CA ALA A 149 6.99 3.63 -4.05
C ALA A 149 7.56 2.46 -3.27
N ASN A 150 7.20 1.24 -3.62
CA ASN A 150 7.75 0.08 -2.95
C ASN A 150 7.91 -1.09 -3.91
N THR A 151 8.84 -1.96 -3.58
CA THR A 151 9.04 -3.23 -4.28
C THR A 151 9.57 -4.27 -3.30
N GLN A 152 9.43 -5.55 -3.62
CA GLN A 152 10.05 -6.59 -2.81
C GLN A 152 11.42 -6.98 -3.37
N LEU A 153 12.34 -7.25 -2.45
CA LEU A 153 13.64 -7.84 -2.74
C LEU A 153 13.70 -9.28 -2.24
N LEU A 154 14.64 -10.03 -2.76
CA LEU A 154 15.09 -11.26 -2.14
C LEU A 154 16.03 -10.94 -0.98
N TRP A 155 15.65 -11.33 0.22
CA TRP A 155 16.47 -11.31 1.42
C TRP A 155 16.99 -12.71 1.67
N TYR A 156 18.28 -12.85 2.03
CA TYR A 156 18.87 -14.15 2.25
C TYR A 156 19.89 -14.14 3.39
N ARG A 157 20.04 -15.27 4.04
CA ARG A 157 21.10 -15.50 5.00
C ARG A 157 22.37 -15.89 4.24
N LYS A 158 23.41 -15.03 4.30
CA LYS A 158 24.68 -15.23 3.60
C LYS A 158 25.31 -16.60 3.93
N SER A 159 25.27 -16.97 5.22
CA SER A 159 25.76 -18.26 5.71
C SER A 159 25.04 -19.46 5.07
N VAL A 160 23.70 -19.37 4.89
CA VAL A 160 22.89 -20.43 4.28
C VAL A 160 23.16 -20.53 2.79
N ALA A 161 23.19 -19.39 2.07
CA ALA A 161 23.51 -19.37 0.64
C ALA A 161 24.90 -19.96 0.36
N GLN A 162 25.90 -19.59 1.18
CA GLN A 162 27.26 -20.14 1.09
C GLN A 162 27.27 -21.65 1.35
N ALA A 163 26.59 -22.14 2.37
CA ALA A 163 26.52 -23.56 2.70
C ALA A 163 25.82 -24.37 1.60
N ALA A 164 24.79 -23.80 0.96
CA ALA A 164 24.10 -24.41 -0.16
C ALA A 164 24.87 -24.29 -1.49
N GLY A 165 25.96 -23.51 -1.53
CA GLY A 165 26.76 -23.31 -2.75
C GLY A 165 26.06 -22.52 -3.85
N VAL A 166 25.15 -21.60 -3.47
CA VAL A 166 24.42 -20.75 -4.42
C VAL A 166 24.80 -19.28 -4.25
N ASP A 167 24.68 -18.54 -5.34
CA ASP A 167 24.81 -17.08 -5.37
C ASP A 167 23.46 -16.44 -5.65
N PRO A 168 22.75 -15.90 -4.64
CA PRO A 168 21.46 -15.23 -4.82
C PRO A 168 21.53 -13.95 -5.64
N THR A 169 22.73 -13.38 -5.83
CA THR A 169 22.93 -12.16 -6.64
C THR A 169 23.12 -12.46 -8.13
N ALA A 170 23.23 -13.74 -8.50
CA ALA A 170 23.36 -14.12 -9.89
C ALA A 170 22.10 -13.76 -10.69
N GLU A 171 22.28 -13.21 -11.90
CA GLU A 171 21.16 -12.79 -12.75
C GLU A 171 20.18 -13.91 -13.10
N ASP A 172 20.63 -15.17 -13.10
CA ASP A 172 19.82 -16.35 -13.39
C ASP A 172 19.27 -17.06 -12.14
N PHE A 173 19.28 -16.40 -10.98
CA PHE A 173 18.75 -16.97 -9.74
C PHE A 173 17.22 -17.10 -9.77
N THR A 174 16.73 -18.34 -9.59
CA THR A 174 15.30 -18.67 -9.72
C THR A 174 14.67 -19.13 -8.42
N TRP A 175 13.32 -19.13 -8.36
CA TRP A 175 12.54 -19.71 -7.28
C TRP A 175 12.91 -21.17 -7.02
N ASP A 176 13.08 -21.98 -8.07
CA ASP A 176 13.46 -23.40 -7.94
C ASP A 176 14.82 -23.54 -7.26
N ARG A 177 15.83 -22.76 -7.70
CA ARG A 177 17.14 -22.74 -7.04
C ARG A 177 17.08 -22.31 -5.58
N MET A 178 16.21 -21.34 -5.26
CA MET A 178 16.01 -20.89 -3.89
C MET A 178 15.39 -21.98 -3.02
N ILE A 179 14.37 -22.68 -3.54
CA ILE A 179 13.69 -23.79 -2.84
C ILE A 179 14.69 -24.94 -2.61
N ASP A 180 15.40 -25.37 -3.64
CA ASP A 180 16.41 -26.44 -3.55
C ASP A 180 17.52 -26.09 -2.54
N ALA A 181 17.98 -24.84 -2.56
CA ALA A 181 18.99 -24.36 -1.61
C ALA A 181 18.49 -24.41 -0.18
N ALA A 182 17.26 -23.95 0.09
CA ALA A 182 16.66 -24.00 1.43
C ALA A 182 16.47 -25.44 1.91
N GLU A 183 15.98 -26.34 1.05
CA GLU A 183 15.79 -27.76 1.34
C GLU A 183 17.12 -28.44 1.68
N SER A 184 18.17 -28.18 0.89
CA SER A 184 19.50 -28.78 1.10
C SER A 184 20.10 -28.45 2.46
N GLN A 185 19.66 -27.35 3.07
CA GLN A 185 20.11 -26.87 4.39
C GLN A 185 19.07 -27.08 5.49
N GLU A 186 17.98 -27.80 5.21
CA GLU A 186 16.85 -28.04 6.13
C GLU A 186 16.25 -26.73 6.70
N LYS A 187 16.25 -25.67 5.87
CA LYS A 187 15.76 -24.33 6.21
C LYS A 187 14.41 -24.02 5.58
N ARG A 188 13.83 -22.88 5.94
CA ARG A 188 12.51 -22.43 5.50
C ARG A 188 12.60 -21.10 4.76
N ILE A 189 11.65 -20.87 3.85
CA ILE A 189 11.52 -19.65 3.06
C ILE A 189 10.34 -18.84 3.57
N GLY A 190 10.58 -17.55 3.88
CA GLY A 190 9.54 -16.60 4.28
C GLY A 190 8.80 -16.04 3.07
N VAL A 191 7.48 -16.22 3.03
CA VAL A 191 6.58 -15.65 2.01
C VAL A 191 5.25 -15.23 2.64
N GLN A 192 4.50 -14.34 1.98
CA GLN A 192 3.18 -13.89 2.39
C GLN A 192 2.12 -14.86 1.83
N GLY A 193 1.79 -15.91 2.55
CA GLY A 193 0.86 -16.97 2.10
C GLY A 193 -0.55 -16.89 2.71
N ARG A 194 -0.82 -15.95 3.64
CA ARG A 194 -2.14 -15.68 4.21
C ARG A 194 -3.10 -15.18 3.11
N ARG A 195 -4.40 -15.46 3.25
CA ARG A 195 -5.40 -14.94 2.31
C ARG A 195 -5.71 -13.47 2.61
N TYR A 196 -4.99 -12.56 1.98
CA TYR A 196 -5.10 -11.10 2.05
C TYR A 196 -4.38 -10.49 0.84
N GLU A 197 -4.29 -9.16 0.76
CA GLU A 197 -3.72 -8.46 -0.38
C GLU A 197 -2.24 -8.84 -0.66
N GLY A 198 -1.42 -9.09 0.36
CA GLY A 198 -0.03 -9.54 0.17
C GLY A 198 0.10 -10.87 -0.58
N TYR A 199 -0.92 -11.74 -0.50
CA TYR A 199 -0.96 -12.96 -1.31
C TYR A 199 -1.23 -12.69 -2.78
N MET A 200 -2.12 -11.73 -3.07
CA MET A 200 -2.36 -11.23 -4.43
C MET A 200 -1.09 -10.59 -5.00
N VAL A 201 -0.39 -9.77 -4.22
CA VAL A 201 0.90 -9.15 -4.57
C VAL A 201 1.90 -10.20 -5.03
N TRP A 202 2.08 -11.29 -4.26
CA TRP A 202 3.01 -12.36 -4.58
C TRP A 202 2.62 -13.09 -5.87
N ILE A 203 1.35 -13.47 -6.03
CA ILE A 203 0.85 -14.16 -7.23
C ILE A 203 1.00 -13.27 -8.47
N ASN A 204 0.65 -11.97 -8.38
CA ASN A 204 0.80 -11.02 -9.48
C ASN A 204 2.26 -10.93 -9.94
N ALA A 205 3.21 -10.80 -9.00
CA ALA A 205 4.63 -10.73 -9.31
C ALA A 205 5.13 -12.01 -10.01
N LEU A 206 4.66 -13.18 -9.61
CA LEU A 206 4.99 -14.43 -10.27
C LEU A 206 4.42 -14.51 -11.69
N VAL A 207 3.15 -14.15 -11.88
CA VAL A 207 2.52 -14.16 -13.22
C VAL A 207 3.24 -13.15 -14.13
N ALA A 208 3.53 -11.96 -13.67
CA ALA A 208 4.26 -10.94 -14.42
C ALA A 208 5.69 -11.39 -14.75
N SER A 209 6.41 -12.00 -13.80
CA SER A 209 7.73 -12.61 -14.02
C SER A 209 7.68 -13.75 -15.05
N GLY A 210 6.55 -14.41 -15.18
CA GLY A 210 6.27 -15.40 -16.24
C GLY A 210 5.94 -14.75 -17.60
N GLY A 211 5.78 -13.43 -17.65
CA GLY A 211 5.41 -12.65 -18.84
C GLY A 211 3.92 -12.73 -19.18
N GLY A 212 3.08 -12.92 -18.18
CA GLY A 212 1.62 -12.87 -18.27
C GLY A 212 1.01 -11.74 -17.45
N GLU A 213 -0.30 -11.71 -17.46
CA GLU A 213 -1.14 -10.74 -16.72
C GLU A 213 -2.28 -11.48 -16.02
N ILE A 214 -2.74 -10.95 -14.89
CA ILE A 214 -3.90 -11.51 -14.16
C ILE A 214 -5.18 -11.34 -14.98
N ILE A 215 -5.35 -10.17 -15.59
CA ILE A 215 -6.51 -9.79 -16.40
C ILE A 215 -6.05 -8.83 -17.49
N ARG A 216 -6.64 -8.90 -18.67
CA ARG A 216 -6.35 -8.05 -19.83
C ARG A 216 -7.57 -7.21 -20.19
N ASP A 217 -7.34 -6.22 -21.04
CA ASP A 217 -8.39 -5.32 -21.54
C ASP A 217 -9.18 -4.68 -20.38
N THR A 218 -8.46 -4.19 -19.34
CA THR A 218 -9.05 -3.66 -18.10
C THR A 218 -10.00 -2.47 -18.35
N GLU A 219 -9.81 -1.74 -19.47
CA GLU A 219 -10.68 -0.66 -19.93
C GLU A 219 -12.10 -1.15 -20.30
N ALA A 220 -12.26 -2.44 -20.63
CA ALA A 220 -13.56 -3.03 -20.92
C ALA A 220 -14.45 -3.20 -19.66
N GLY A 221 -13.94 -2.88 -18.47
CA GLY A 221 -14.69 -2.93 -17.23
C GLY A 221 -15.08 -4.36 -16.85
N VAL A 222 -16.37 -4.65 -16.73
CA VAL A 222 -16.86 -6.02 -16.38
C VAL A 222 -16.57 -7.05 -17.47
N ASP A 223 -16.36 -6.61 -18.73
CA ASP A 223 -16.03 -7.45 -19.87
C ASP A 223 -14.51 -7.65 -20.05
N ALA A 224 -13.69 -7.20 -19.10
CA ALA A 224 -12.25 -7.47 -19.06
C ALA A 224 -11.98 -8.98 -19.02
N ILE A 225 -10.87 -9.40 -19.61
CA ILE A 225 -10.59 -10.80 -19.90
C ILE A 225 -9.64 -11.42 -18.85
N PRO A 226 -10.12 -12.27 -17.91
CA PRO A 226 -9.26 -13.05 -17.04
C PRO A 226 -8.21 -13.84 -17.86
N SER A 227 -6.95 -13.85 -17.42
CA SER A 227 -5.85 -14.42 -18.21
C SER A 227 -4.84 -15.25 -17.42
N MET A 228 -5.30 -15.79 -16.28
CA MET A 228 -4.51 -16.68 -15.44
C MET A 228 -4.29 -18.07 -16.10
N ALA A 229 -5.24 -18.55 -16.91
CA ALA A 229 -5.11 -19.79 -17.69
C ALA A 229 -4.11 -19.61 -18.85
N SER A 230 -2.84 -19.53 -18.51
CA SER A 230 -1.73 -19.23 -19.41
C SER A 230 -0.45 -19.91 -18.92
N PRO A 231 0.59 -20.04 -19.78
CA PRO A 231 1.89 -20.57 -19.33
C PRO A 231 2.48 -19.80 -18.13
N ALA A 232 2.23 -18.50 -18.03
CA ALA A 232 2.70 -17.68 -16.91
C ALA A 232 1.92 -18.00 -15.61
N GLY A 233 0.61 -18.16 -15.69
CA GLY A 233 -0.21 -18.57 -14.56
C GLY A 233 0.13 -19.99 -14.10
N ASP A 234 0.41 -20.90 -15.03
CA ASP A 234 0.85 -22.27 -14.71
C ASP A 234 2.20 -22.26 -13.98
N ALA A 235 3.18 -21.50 -14.48
CA ALA A 235 4.48 -21.35 -13.83
C ALA A 235 4.36 -20.73 -12.43
N ALA A 236 3.50 -19.72 -12.26
CA ALA A 236 3.20 -19.15 -10.94
C ALA A 236 2.57 -20.20 -9.99
N ALA A 237 1.65 -21.05 -10.50
CA ALA A 237 1.04 -22.11 -9.73
C ALA A 237 2.04 -23.21 -9.34
N ASP A 238 3.02 -23.49 -10.19
CA ASP A 238 4.09 -24.45 -9.88
C ASP A 238 4.99 -23.90 -8.76
N VAL A 239 5.37 -22.62 -8.77
CA VAL A 239 6.14 -22.01 -7.69
C VAL A 239 5.35 -22.03 -6.37
N VAL A 240 4.12 -21.48 -6.36
CA VAL A 240 3.31 -21.38 -5.13
C VAL A 240 3.00 -22.74 -4.55
N GLY A 241 2.49 -23.65 -5.39
CA GLY A 241 2.13 -25.00 -4.97
C GLY A 241 3.35 -25.88 -4.72
N GLY A 242 4.44 -25.69 -5.46
CA GLY A 242 5.72 -26.35 -5.26
C GLY A 242 6.29 -26.03 -3.89
N LEU A 243 6.50 -24.75 -3.60
CA LEU A 243 6.98 -24.31 -2.28
C LEU A 243 6.07 -24.81 -1.15
N ALA A 244 4.75 -24.64 -1.28
CA ALA A 244 3.81 -25.00 -0.21
C ALA A 244 3.82 -26.49 0.16
N ARG A 245 4.28 -27.36 -0.74
CA ARG A 245 4.38 -28.82 -0.53
C ARG A 245 5.80 -29.29 -0.26
N SER A 246 6.76 -28.39 -0.38
CA SER A 246 8.18 -28.68 -0.17
C SER A 246 8.54 -28.69 1.32
N PRO A 247 9.64 -29.34 1.70
CA PRO A 247 10.23 -29.20 3.03
C PRO A 247 10.64 -27.76 3.39
N ALA A 248 10.86 -26.88 2.41
CA ALA A 248 11.22 -25.48 2.63
C ALA A 248 10.03 -24.59 3.02
N ALA A 249 8.78 -25.08 2.92
CA ALA A 249 7.61 -24.33 3.37
C ALA A 249 7.58 -24.16 4.90
N PRO A 250 7.26 -22.97 5.43
CA PRO A 250 6.95 -22.83 6.84
C PRO A 250 5.64 -23.52 7.19
N GLY A 251 5.53 -24.02 8.42
CA GLY A 251 4.33 -24.74 8.88
C GLY A 251 3.06 -23.87 8.94
N ASP A 252 3.25 -22.57 9.08
CA ASP A 252 2.21 -21.53 9.18
C ASP A 252 2.03 -20.73 7.88
N MET A 253 2.60 -21.17 6.76
CA MET A 253 2.56 -20.45 5.47
C MET A 253 1.18 -19.92 5.10
N ALA A 254 0.11 -20.68 5.37
CA ALA A 254 -1.27 -20.28 5.03
C ALA A 254 -1.82 -19.13 5.90
N THR A 255 -1.12 -18.74 6.94
CA THR A 255 -1.48 -17.65 7.87
C THR A 255 -0.41 -16.57 7.98
N ALA A 256 0.74 -16.76 7.31
CA ALA A 256 1.87 -15.85 7.37
C ALA A 256 1.65 -14.61 6.47
N GLY A 257 1.83 -13.44 7.04
CA GLY A 257 1.98 -12.16 6.37
C GLY A 257 3.44 -11.70 6.38
N GLU A 258 3.64 -10.40 6.25
CA GLU A 258 4.97 -9.77 6.17
C GLU A 258 5.79 -10.01 7.45
N GLU A 259 5.15 -9.82 8.62
CA GLU A 259 5.83 -9.90 9.91
C GLU A 259 6.16 -11.35 10.32
N GLU A 260 5.28 -12.31 10.02
CA GLU A 260 5.56 -13.73 10.25
C GLU A 260 6.70 -14.19 9.33
N ALA A 261 6.71 -13.77 8.06
CA ALA A 261 7.80 -14.06 7.14
C ALA A 261 9.13 -13.45 7.62
N ARG A 262 9.13 -12.20 8.11
CA ARG A 262 10.30 -11.53 8.69
C ARG A 262 10.79 -12.25 9.95
N SER A 263 9.89 -12.59 10.86
CA SER A 263 10.23 -13.28 12.10
C SER A 263 10.83 -14.66 11.83
N LEU A 264 10.26 -15.40 10.87
CA LEU A 264 10.84 -16.67 10.42
C LEU A 264 12.24 -16.48 9.83
N PHE A 265 12.43 -15.52 8.94
CA PHE A 265 13.71 -15.24 8.31
C PHE A 265 14.83 -14.91 9.32
N GLN A 266 14.50 -14.18 10.38
CA GLN A 266 15.41 -13.81 11.47
C GLN A 266 15.69 -14.96 12.45
N SER A 267 14.91 -16.04 12.40
CA SER A 267 15.10 -17.22 13.26
C SER A 267 16.19 -18.17 12.72
N ASP A 268 16.57 -19.15 13.55
CA ASP A 268 17.49 -20.22 13.15
C ASP A 268 16.95 -21.08 12.00
N SER A 269 15.64 -21.10 11.78
CA SER A 269 15.00 -21.87 10.70
C SER A 269 14.98 -21.13 9.36
N GLY A 270 15.22 -19.82 9.37
CA GLY A 270 15.14 -18.97 8.17
C GLY A 270 16.31 -19.13 7.21
N SER A 271 16.05 -18.92 5.94
CA SER A 271 17.07 -18.98 4.87
C SER A 271 16.92 -17.82 3.90
N PHE A 272 15.80 -17.79 3.21
CA PHE A 272 15.42 -16.80 2.21
C PHE A 272 14.06 -16.21 2.55
N MET A 273 13.81 -15.01 2.04
CA MET A 273 12.52 -14.33 2.19
C MET A 273 12.33 -13.35 1.03
N VAL A 274 11.12 -13.26 0.46
CA VAL A 274 10.71 -12.11 -0.34
C VAL A 274 9.91 -11.18 0.54
N ASN A 275 10.34 -9.91 0.63
CA ASN A 275 9.67 -8.92 1.48
C ASN A 275 10.11 -7.49 1.10
N TRP A 276 9.40 -6.52 1.64
CA TRP A 276 9.62 -5.11 1.43
C TRP A 276 10.89 -4.58 2.12
N PRO A 277 11.51 -3.48 1.65
CA PRO A 277 12.76 -2.93 2.20
C PRO A 277 12.73 -2.53 3.68
N TYR A 278 11.57 -2.22 4.25
CA TYR A 278 11.46 -1.88 5.69
C TYR A 278 12.08 -2.93 6.61
N VAL A 279 12.17 -4.19 6.16
CA VAL A 279 12.72 -5.29 6.97
C VAL A 279 14.19 -5.06 7.38
N TYR A 280 14.94 -4.28 6.57
CA TYR A 280 16.32 -3.95 6.90
C TYR A 280 16.41 -2.99 8.09
N GLY A 281 15.66 -1.88 8.03
CA GLY A 281 15.57 -0.93 9.13
C GLY A 281 14.97 -1.55 10.40
N ALA A 282 13.94 -2.40 10.26
CA ALA A 282 13.35 -3.13 11.37
C ALA A 282 14.35 -4.09 12.03
N ALA A 283 15.20 -4.76 11.24
CA ALA A 283 16.24 -5.63 11.76
C ALA A 283 17.35 -4.84 12.49
N SER A 284 17.77 -3.69 11.94
CA SER A 284 18.71 -2.77 12.58
C SER A 284 18.19 -2.28 13.92
N SER A 285 16.95 -1.80 13.97
CA SER A 285 16.31 -1.36 15.21
C SER A 285 16.19 -2.47 16.26
N ALA A 286 15.93 -3.70 15.81
CA ALA A 286 15.86 -4.87 16.69
C ALA A 286 17.22 -5.25 17.30
N VAL A 287 18.32 -4.95 16.60
CA VAL A 287 19.68 -5.08 17.20
C VAL A 287 19.90 -4.01 18.25
N ASP A 288 19.52 -2.77 17.97
CA ASP A 288 19.71 -1.63 18.89
C ASP A 288 18.93 -1.80 20.21
N ASP A 289 17.73 -2.37 20.16
CA ASP A 289 16.92 -2.67 21.35
C ASP A 289 17.24 -4.02 22.00
N GLY A 290 18.13 -4.81 21.40
CA GLY A 290 18.59 -6.11 21.92
C GLY A 290 17.63 -7.29 21.69
N SER A 291 16.61 -7.14 20.84
CA SER A 291 15.66 -8.20 20.49
C SER A 291 16.15 -9.11 19.36
N LEU A 292 17.17 -8.68 18.60
CA LEU A 292 17.85 -9.46 17.57
C LEU A 292 19.36 -9.49 17.83
N ASP A 293 19.98 -10.66 17.67
CA ASP A 293 21.44 -10.79 17.76
C ASP A 293 22.11 -10.10 16.55
N ALA A 294 23.16 -9.30 16.81
CA ALA A 294 23.90 -8.58 15.78
C ALA A 294 24.43 -9.52 14.67
N SER A 295 24.81 -10.75 15.02
CA SER A 295 25.29 -11.74 14.04
C SER A 295 24.23 -12.16 13.04
N VAL A 296 22.95 -12.12 13.40
CA VAL A 296 21.82 -12.37 12.49
C VAL A 296 21.70 -11.22 11.47
N PHE A 297 21.80 -9.97 11.94
CA PHE A 297 21.76 -8.80 11.08
C PHE A 297 22.96 -8.75 10.11
N GLU A 298 24.17 -9.03 10.59
CA GLU A 298 25.38 -9.10 9.78
C GLU A 298 25.31 -10.19 8.70
N ASP A 299 24.54 -11.26 8.93
CA ASP A 299 24.32 -12.36 8.00
C ASP A 299 23.23 -12.06 6.93
N ILE A 300 22.51 -10.93 7.03
CA ILE A 300 21.51 -10.53 6.02
C ILE A 300 22.20 -10.08 4.75
N GLY A 301 21.82 -10.68 3.64
CA GLY A 301 22.11 -10.26 2.27
C GLY A 301 20.80 -9.92 1.54
N TRP A 302 20.93 -9.20 0.43
CA TRP A 302 19.83 -8.81 -0.45
C TRP A 302 20.21 -8.99 -1.91
N ALA A 303 19.19 -9.25 -2.73
CA ALA A 303 19.33 -9.42 -4.18
C ALA A 303 18.03 -9.03 -4.89
N ARG A 304 18.07 -9.01 -6.21
CA ARG A 304 16.87 -8.87 -7.04
C ARG A 304 15.85 -9.96 -6.71
N TYR A 305 14.58 -9.66 -6.96
CA TYR A 305 13.50 -10.64 -6.82
C TYR A 305 13.79 -11.89 -7.67
N PRO A 306 13.55 -13.13 -7.15
CA PRO A 306 13.92 -14.33 -7.86
C PRO A 306 13.16 -14.49 -9.19
N ARG A 307 13.83 -14.96 -10.23
CA ARG A 307 13.20 -15.26 -11.51
C ARG A 307 12.33 -16.52 -11.42
N ILE A 308 11.27 -16.54 -12.20
CA ILE A 308 10.48 -17.78 -12.40
C ILE A 308 11.17 -18.71 -13.40
N ASP A 309 11.87 -18.13 -14.36
CA ASP A 309 12.64 -18.79 -15.42
C ASP A 309 13.96 -18.05 -15.60
N ALA A 310 15.08 -18.78 -15.67
CA ALA A 310 16.41 -18.21 -15.85
C ALA A 310 16.56 -17.37 -17.13
N GLY A 311 15.78 -17.65 -18.16
CA GLY A 311 15.80 -16.96 -19.44
C GLY A 311 15.01 -15.64 -19.48
N ARG A 312 14.28 -15.31 -18.42
CA ARG A 312 13.40 -14.12 -18.33
C ARG A 312 13.73 -13.31 -17.08
N ALA A 313 13.79 -11.99 -17.21
CA ALA A 313 13.92 -11.10 -16.06
C ALA A 313 12.72 -11.26 -15.10
N SER A 314 12.97 -11.13 -13.81
CA SER A 314 11.88 -11.04 -12.83
C SER A 314 11.14 -9.69 -12.96
N ALA A 315 9.87 -9.70 -12.64
CA ALA A 315 9.05 -8.50 -12.45
C ALA A 315 8.62 -8.48 -10.97
N PRO A 316 9.40 -7.82 -10.10
CA PRO A 316 9.04 -7.73 -8.69
C PRO A 316 7.71 -6.96 -8.53
N PRO A 317 7.00 -7.12 -7.40
CA PRO A 317 5.75 -6.40 -7.23
C PRO A 317 5.98 -4.90 -7.07
N LEU A 318 5.15 -4.09 -7.71
CA LEU A 318 5.02 -2.67 -7.42
C LEU A 318 4.02 -2.46 -6.28
N GLY A 319 4.45 -1.78 -5.25
CA GLY A 319 3.64 -1.29 -4.14
C GLY A 319 3.88 0.20 -3.91
N GLY A 320 3.52 0.67 -2.74
CA GLY A 320 3.65 2.07 -2.35
C GLY A 320 2.34 2.69 -1.95
N ILE A 321 2.30 4.00 -1.90
CA ILE A 321 1.10 4.80 -1.63
C ILE A 321 1.06 5.98 -2.58
N ASN A 322 -0.09 6.17 -3.21
CA ASN A 322 -0.44 7.39 -3.92
C ASN A 322 -1.23 8.32 -2.98
N LEU A 323 -0.89 9.60 -2.99
CA LEU A 323 -1.58 10.63 -2.24
C LEU A 323 -2.59 11.31 -3.15
N ALA A 324 -3.86 11.33 -2.75
CA ALA A 324 -4.94 11.91 -3.53
C ALA A 324 -5.70 12.98 -2.75
N VAL A 325 -6.24 13.96 -3.46
CA VAL A 325 -7.16 14.97 -2.92
C VAL A 325 -8.60 14.50 -3.11
N GLY A 326 -9.42 14.63 -2.07
CA GLY A 326 -10.83 14.25 -2.10
C GLY A 326 -11.64 15.19 -2.99
N ALA A 327 -12.48 14.61 -3.88
CA ALA A 327 -13.33 15.38 -4.78
C ALA A 327 -14.37 16.26 -4.04
N PHE A 328 -14.70 15.92 -2.79
CA PHE A 328 -15.68 16.63 -1.99
C PHE A 328 -15.05 17.57 -0.95
N SER A 329 -13.72 17.67 -0.91
CA SER A 329 -13.01 18.61 -0.01
C SER A 329 -13.43 20.05 -0.33
N GLU A 330 -13.65 20.85 0.72
CA GLU A 330 -13.91 22.28 0.61
C GLU A 330 -12.61 23.10 0.51
N HIS A 331 -11.43 22.43 0.60
CA HIS A 331 -10.08 23.00 0.62
C HIS A 331 -9.15 22.37 -0.42
N GLN A 332 -9.64 22.18 -1.64
CA GLN A 332 -8.91 21.44 -2.68
C GLN A 332 -7.58 22.10 -3.07
N ASP A 333 -7.53 23.43 -3.15
CA ASP A 333 -6.32 24.15 -3.51
C ASP A 333 -5.25 24.00 -2.43
N GLU A 334 -5.61 24.19 -1.14
CA GLU A 334 -4.69 24.01 -0.01
C GLU A 334 -4.28 22.53 0.17
N ALA A 335 -5.18 21.61 -0.12
CA ALA A 335 -4.87 20.17 -0.12
C ALA A 335 -3.85 19.83 -1.23
N LEU A 336 -3.99 20.40 -2.41
CA LEU A 336 -3.03 20.21 -3.50
C LEU A 336 -1.65 20.79 -3.17
N ASP A 337 -1.61 21.96 -2.51
CA ASP A 337 -0.35 22.55 -2.03
C ASP A 337 0.30 21.67 -0.93
N ALA A 338 -0.51 21.08 -0.06
CA ALA A 338 -0.03 20.10 0.90
C ALA A 338 0.55 18.84 0.22
N VAL A 339 -0.09 18.35 -0.85
CA VAL A 339 0.45 17.22 -1.67
C VAL A 339 1.81 17.57 -2.23
N LYS A 340 1.99 18.76 -2.83
CA LYS A 340 3.29 19.23 -3.36
C LYS A 340 4.38 19.25 -2.29
N CYS A 341 4.06 19.73 -1.08
CA CYS A 341 4.99 19.72 0.05
C CYS A 341 5.35 18.28 0.45
N ILE A 342 4.35 17.45 0.74
CA ILE A 342 4.53 16.07 1.24
C ILE A 342 5.36 15.24 0.23
N THR A 343 5.12 15.43 -1.07
CA THR A 343 5.77 14.66 -2.14
C THR A 343 7.03 15.31 -2.71
N SER A 344 7.58 16.36 -2.07
CA SER A 344 8.85 16.96 -2.48
C SER A 344 10.02 15.95 -2.40
N VAL A 345 11.12 16.22 -3.10
CA VAL A 345 12.30 15.33 -3.08
C VAL A 345 12.86 15.19 -1.68
N GLU A 346 12.96 16.31 -0.95
CA GLU A 346 13.49 16.38 0.40
C GLU A 346 12.63 15.55 1.37
N ASN A 347 11.31 15.74 1.30
CA ASN A 347 10.37 15.03 2.16
C ASN A 347 10.26 13.53 1.81
N ASN A 348 10.42 13.17 0.53
CA ASN A 348 10.53 11.77 0.11
C ASN A 348 11.80 11.11 0.66
N ALA A 349 12.94 11.80 0.62
CA ALA A 349 14.20 11.28 1.18
C ALA A 349 14.10 11.13 2.71
N GLN A 350 13.58 12.15 3.40
CA GLN A 350 13.36 12.10 4.85
C GLN A 350 12.44 10.94 5.24
N TYR A 351 11.28 10.81 4.57
CA TYR A 351 10.31 9.75 4.87
C TYR A 351 10.89 8.35 4.61
N MET A 352 11.71 8.19 3.55
CA MET A 352 12.40 6.93 3.29
C MET A 352 13.32 6.54 4.46
N VAL A 353 14.07 7.48 5.01
CA VAL A 353 14.98 7.24 6.15
C VAL A 353 14.19 6.94 7.43
N GLU A 354 13.14 7.71 7.72
CA GLU A 354 12.38 7.60 8.98
C GLU A 354 11.43 6.41 9.01
N ALA A 355 10.72 6.15 7.91
CA ALA A 355 9.68 5.14 7.84
C ALA A 355 10.12 3.82 7.21
N GLY A 356 11.26 3.80 6.52
CA GLY A 356 11.76 2.62 5.82
C GLY A 356 11.05 2.35 4.49
N ASN A 357 10.23 3.28 4.01
CA ASN A 357 9.49 3.17 2.75
C ASN A 357 10.22 3.88 1.62
N PRO A 358 10.57 3.18 0.52
CA PRO A 358 11.34 3.75 -0.58
C PRO A 358 10.64 4.95 -1.23
N ALA A 359 11.44 5.92 -1.66
CA ALA A 359 10.96 7.15 -2.27
C ALA A 359 10.32 6.88 -3.65
N ALA A 360 9.29 7.65 -4.00
CA ALA A 360 8.74 7.67 -5.35
C ALA A 360 9.53 8.57 -6.30
N ARG A 361 10.32 9.50 -5.77
CA ARG A 361 11.14 10.43 -6.55
C ARG A 361 12.57 9.92 -6.69
N SER A 362 13.05 9.79 -7.94
CA SER A 362 14.37 9.26 -8.28
C SER A 362 15.51 10.01 -7.58
N ALA A 363 15.42 11.35 -7.50
CA ALA A 363 16.48 12.18 -6.89
C ALA A 363 16.66 11.95 -5.38
N ALA A 364 15.65 11.45 -4.68
CA ALA A 364 15.75 11.13 -3.26
C ALA A 364 16.77 10.03 -2.95
N TYR A 365 17.04 9.13 -3.91
CA TYR A 365 18.04 8.06 -3.77
C TYR A 365 19.50 8.57 -3.84
N ASP A 366 19.72 9.82 -4.25
CA ASP A 366 21.03 10.45 -4.24
C ASP A 366 21.36 11.14 -2.90
N ASP A 367 20.38 11.23 -1.99
CA ASP A 367 20.57 11.77 -0.65
C ASP A 367 21.55 10.90 0.18
N PRO A 368 22.59 11.51 0.80
CA PRO A 368 23.56 10.76 1.60
C PRO A 368 22.94 9.98 2.77
N ALA A 369 21.90 10.51 3.42
CA ALA A 369 21.25 9.84 4.53
C ALA A 369 20.46 8.60 4.05
N VAL A 370 19.84 8.67 2.87
CA VAL A 370 19.20 7.52 2.23
C VAL A 370 20.23 6.43 1.92
N ARG A 371 21.37 6.79 1.36
CA ARG A 371 22.45 5.83 1.03
C ARG A 371 23.09 5.21 2.27
N GLU A 372 23.15 5.94 3.38
CA GLU A 372 23.61 5.41 4.67
C GLU A 372 22.58 4.44 5.28
N ALA A 373 21.30 4.80 5.28
CA ALA A 373 20.23 3.98 5.83
C ALA A 373 19.92 2.73 4.98
N PHE A 374 20.09 2.85 3.65
CA PHE A 374 19.78 1.78 2.68
C PHE A 374 20.99 1.48 1.80
N PRO A 375 21.90 0.58 2.23
CA PRO A 375 23.03 0.15 1.39
C PRO A 375 22.62 -0.43 0.03
N MET A 376 21.35 -0.83 -0.10
CA MET A 376 20.73 -1.36 -1.32
C MET A 376 19.90 -0.32 -2.09
N ALA A 377 20.04 0.97 -1.84
CA ALA A 377 19.21 2.03 -2.43
C ALA A 377 19.17 1.99 -3.96
N ASP A 378 20.30 1.77 -4.62
CA ASP A 378 20.37 1.67 -6.09
C ASP A 378 19.59 0.43 -6.58
N LEU A 379 19.71 -0.71 -5.88
CA LEU A 379 18.96 -1.93 -6.22
C LEU A 379 17.45 -1.74 -6.02
N ILE A 380 17.03 -1.02 -4.97
CA ILE A 380 15.61 -0.69 -4.74
C ILE A 380 15.09 0.14 -5.91
N ARG A 381 15.78 1.22 -6.29
CA ARG A 381 15.37 2.09 -7.40
C ARG A 381 15.24 1.31 -8.71
N GLU A 382 16.29 0.55 -9.09
CA GLU A 382 16.26 -0.31 -10.27
C GLU A 382 15.13 -1.35 -10.24
N SER A 383 14.86 -1.93 -9.06
CA SER A 383 13.79 -2.92 -8.91
C SER A 383 12.40 -2.29 -9.00
N ILE A 384 12.22 -1.01 -8.60
CA ILE A 384 10.96 -0.28 -8.80
C ILE A 384 10.73 0.01 -10.29
N ASP A 385 11.77 0.36 -11.04
CA ASP A 385 11.67 0.57 -12.50
C ASP A 385 11.31 -0.73 -13.26
N GLU A 386 11.68 -1.90 -12.73
CA GLU A 386 11.37 -3.22 -13.29
C GLU A 386 10.09 -3.83 -12.71
N ALA A 387 9.46 -3.19 -11.73
CA ALA A 387 8.32 -3.72 -11.00
C ALA A 387 7.04 -3.75 -11.84
N ALA A 388 6.25 -4.81 -11.65
CA ALA A 388 4.95 -4.93 -12.28
C ALA A 388 3.84 -4.42 -11.34
N PRO A 389 3.03 -3.45 -11.77
CA PRO A 389 1.84 -3.05 -11.03
C PRO A 389 0.84 -4.21 -10.97
N ARG A 390 0.00 -4.18 -9.95
CA ARG A 390 -1.22 -4.98 -9.92
C ARG A 390 -2.22 -4.42 -10.94
N PRO A 391 -3.23 -5.19 -11.39
CA PRO A 391 -4.18 -4.73 -12.40
C PRO A 391 -4.78 -3.36 -12.09
N ILE A 392 -4.68 -2.44 -13.04
CA ILE A 392 -5.29 -1.09 -12.95
C ILE A 392 -6.69 -1.19 -13.54
N THR A 393 -7.68 -1.31 -12.68
CA THR A 393 -9.10 -1.46 -13.06
C THR A 393 -10.01 -0.99 -11.92
N PRO A 394 -11.19 -0.41 -12.21
CA PRO A 394 -12.19 -0.10 -11.19
C PRO A 394 -12.71 -1.31 -10.43
N TYR A 395 -12.51 -2.51 -10.96
CA TYR A 395 -12.95 -3.79 -10.40
C TYR A 395 -11.83 -4.54 -9.67
N TYR A 396 -10.75 -3.83 -9.29
CA TYR A 396 -9.59 -4.47 -8.69
C TYR A 396 -9.93 -5.31 -7.45
N GLY A 397 -10.83 -4.84 -6.58
CA GLY A 397 -11.26 -5.61 -5.41
C GLY A 397 -11.85 -6.98 -5.76
N ASP A 398 -12.63 -7.06 -6.84
CA ASP A 398 -13.22 -8.30 -7.36
C ASP A 398 -12.15 -9.22 -7.94
N VAL A 399 -11.20 -8.67 -8.69
CA VAL A 399 -10.05 -9.38 -9.27
C VAL A 399 -9.17 -9.96 -8.17
N SER A 400 -8.74 -9.13 -7.22
CA SER A 400 -7.87 -9.54 -6.10
C SER A 400 -8.52 -10.62 -5.24
N THR A 401 -9.79 -10.43 -4.84
CA THR A 401 -10.52 -11.43 -4.04
C THR A 401 -10.70 -12.76 -4.80
N SER A 402 -10.91 -12.72 -6.12
CA SER A 402 -11.03 -13.93 -6.95
C SER A 402 -9.73 -14.73 -6.95
N VAL A 403 -8.59 -14.08 -7.12
CA VAL A 403 -7.27 -14.73 -7.04
C VAL A 403 -7.03 -15.28 -5.63
N GLN A 404 -7.18 -14.46 -4.60
CA GLN A 404 -6.98 -14.87 -3.20
C GLN A 404 -7.82 -16.10 -2.84
N ARG A 405 -9.08 -16.16 -3.25
CA ARG A 405 -9.98 -17.29 -2.96
C ARG A 405 -9.60 -18.58 -3.66
N THR A 406 -9.24 -18.47 -4.92
CA THR A 406 -8.99 -19.67 -5.74
C THR A 406 -7.60 -20.25 -5.51
N TRP A 407 -6.64 -19.45 -5.03
CA TRP A 407 -5.27 -19.88 -4.76
C TRP A 407 -5.02 -20.27 -3.29
N HIS A 408 -5.89 -19.91 -2.36
CA HIS A 408 -5.73 -20.27 -0.96
C HIS A 408 -6.54 -21.52 -0.56
N PRO A 409 -5.97 -22.45 0.26
CA PRO A 409 -4.60 -22.44 0.77
C PRO A 409 -3.57 -22.83 -0.31
N SER A 410 -2.36 -22.32 -0.21
CA SER A 410 -1.27 -22.53 -1.18
C SER A 410 -0.98 -24.02 -1.46
N THR A 411 -1.19 -24.91 -0.46
CA THR A 411 -1.07 -26.36 -0.61
C THR A 411 -2.05 -26.97 -1.61
N SER A 412 -3.13 -26.29 -1.95
CA SER A 412 -4.15 -26.72 -2.92
C SER A 412 -3.83 -26.27 -4.36
N VAL A 413 -2.88 -25.37 -4.54
CA VAL A 413 -2.54 -24.78 -5.84
C VAL A 413 -1.88 -25.82 -6.75
N ARG A 414 -2.37 -25.91 -7.99
CA ARG A 414 -1.93 -26.84 -9.04
C ARG A 414 -2.09 -26.21 -10.43
N ALA A 415 -1.08 -26.31 -11.26
CA ALA A 415 -1.20 -26.06 -12.69
C ALA A 415 -1.82 -27.29 -13.40
N PRO A 416 -2.64 -27.11 -14.45
CA PRO A 416 -3.24 -25.84 -14.88
C PRO A 416 -4.56 -25.53 -14.15
N SER A 417 -5.05 -26.43 -13.30
CA SER A 417 -6.42 -26.40 -12.76
C SER A 417 -6.72 -25.19 -11.86
N THR A 418 -5.72 -24.63 -11.16
CA THR A 418 -5.95 -23.43 -10.33
C THR A 418 -6.08 -22.18 -11.20
N PRO A 419 -5.18 -21.88 -12.14
CA PRO A 419 -5.34 -20.79 -13.11
C PRO A 419 -6.67 -20.87 -13.88
N GLU A 420 -7.05 -22.01 -14.45
CA GLU A 420 -8.32 -22.22 -15.18
C GLU A 420 -9.56 -21.91 -14.31
N ARG A 421 -9.54 -22.40 -13.07
CA ARG A 421 -10.61 -22.14 -12.10
C ARG A 421 -10.66 -20.66 -11.72
N THR A 422 -9.52 -19.97 -11.64
CA THR A 422 -9.44 -18.56 -11.33
C THR A 422 -10.10 -17.71 -12.41
N ASP A 423 -9.81 -17.99 -13.69
CA ASP A 423 -10.42 -17.27 -14.81
C ASP A 423 -11.94 -17.45 -14.83
N THR A 424 -12.42 -18.67 -14.64
CA THR A 424 -13.87 -18.94 -14.55
C THR A 424 -14.51 -18.19 -13.39
N TYR A 425 -13.90 -18.26 -12.20
CA TYR A 425 -14.42 -17.62 -11.00
C TYR A 425 -14.44 -16.09 -11.14
N MET A 426 -13.36 -15.50 -11.64
CA MET A 426 -13.23 -14.06 -11.85
C MET A 426 -14.25 -13.55 -12.86
N SER A 427 -14.43 -14.25 -13.98
CA SER A 427 -15.46 -13.91 -14.97
C SER A 427 -16.86 -13.91 -14.36
N GLU A 428 -17.23 -14.97 -13.61
CA GLU A 428 -18.53 -15.05 -12.95
C GLU A 428 -18.75 -13.91 -11.93
N VAL A 429 -17.68 -13.49 -11.22
CA VAL A 429 -17.75 -12.37 -10.26
C VAL A 429 -17.94 -11.03 -10.97
N LEU A 430 -17.14 -10.75 -12.00
CA LEU A 430 -17.22 -9.50 -12.77
C LEU A 430 -18.60 -9.30 -13.40
N HIS A 431 -19.23 -10.38 -13.89
CA HIS A 431 -20.57 -10.32 -14.48
C HIS A 431 -21.71 -10.41 -13.43
N GLY A 432 -21.40 -10.45 -12.13
CA GLY A 432 -22.39 -10.53 -11.06
C GLY A 432 -23.14 -11.86 -10.98
N GLU A 433 -22.64 -12.90 -11.64
CA GLU A 433 -23.20 -14.26 -11.62
C GLU A 433 -22.81 -15.00 -10.34
N ARG A 434 -21.80 -14.50 -9.63
CA ARG A 434 -21.31 -15.01 -8.36
C ARG A 434 -20.99 -13.88 -7.38
N LEU A 435 -21.33 -14.07 -6.11
CA LEU A 435 -20.92 -13.18 -5.03
C LEU A 435 -19.56 -13.60 -4.46
N LEU A 436 -18.77 -12.62 -4.03
CA LEU A 436 -17.50 -12.78 -3.32
C LEU A 436 -17.66 -13.41 -1.93
#